data_047e20d4e2f8369cac6af7bdf79ea5b0
#
_entry.id   047e20d4e2f8369cac6af7bdf79ea5b0
#
_cell.length_a   1.000
_cell.length_b   1.000
_cell.length_c   1.000
_cell.angle_alpha   90.00
_cell.angle_beta   90.00
_cell.angle_gamma   90.00
#
_symmetry.space_group_name_H-M   'P 1'
#
loop_
_entity.id
_entity.type
_entity.pdbx_description
1 polymer ?
#
loop_
_entity_poly.entity_id
_entity_poly.type
_entity_poly.pdbx_seq_one_letter_code
_entity_poly.pdbx_strand_id
1 'polypeptide(L)'
;MKISYLTHLECSGCGEKYAHEIMHTFCPICQSPLLPKYDLVAARDSVDRDAVTHRKKGMWRWQELLPVLNIENQIFLGEGDTPLLALPHLEKELGLSHLYVKDESSNPTGSFKARGLAAAVSKAKELGVEKVIIPTAGNAGGAMAAYAARAGIKAYIFMPKDTPYANIEESRMAGAEVVLVDGLISDAAGLAGEKARAEGWFDVSTFKEPYRVEGKKVMGYELAESFNWELPVVIIYPTGGGTGLVGMWKAFY
;
A
#
# COMPACT_ATOMS: atom_id res chain seq x y z
N MET A 1 7.39 12.94 18.15
CA MET A 1 6.79 11.92 19.06
C MET A 1 6.52 10.67 18.23
N LYS A 2 7.01 9.50 18.64
CA LYS A 2 6.80 8.23 17.92
C LYS A 2 5.31 7.84 18.02
N ILE A 3 4.65 7.68 16.87
CA ILE A 3 3.20 7.45 16.79
C ILE A 3 2.84 6.00 16.43
N SER A 4 3.81 5.19 15.99
CA SER A 4 3.60 3.81 15.55
C SER A 4 4.21 2.80 16.53
N TYR A 5 3.54 1.66 16.67
CA TYR A 5 4.02 0.50 17.43
C TYR A 5 4.84 -0.47 16.57
N LEU A 6 5.33 -0.04 15.41
CA LEU A 6 6.25 -0.82 14.58
C LEU A 6 7.52 -1.17 15.37
N THR A 7 7.87 -2.46 15.41
CA THR A 7 9.04 -2.98 16.15
C THR A 7 10.17 -3.42 15.24
N HIS A 8 9.86 -4.20 14.21
CA HIS A 8 10.86 -4.77 13.29
C HIS A 8 10.19 -5.25 11.99
N LEU A 9 11.02 -5.64 11.04
CA LEU A 9 10.59 -6.40 9.86
C LEU A 9 10.93 -7.86 10.07
N GLU A 10 10.03 -8.77 9.69
CA GLU A 10 10.23 -10.21 9.80
C GLU A 10 10.09 -10.87 8.44
N CYS A 11 11.01 -11.76 8.12
CA CYS A 11 10.96 -12.53 6.89
C CYS A 11 9.79 -13.52 6.91
N SER A 12 8.96 -13.49 5.88
CA SER A 12 7.80 -14.41 5.76
C SER A 12 8.21 -15.86 5.50
N GLY A 13 9.44 -16.13 5.06
CA GLY A 13 9.94 -17.46 4.76
C GLY A 13 10.77 -18.07 5.86
N CYS A 14 11.79 -17.38 6.39
CA CYS A 14 12.73 -17.93 7.37
C CYS A 14 12.57 -17.34 8.79
N GLY A 15 11.69 -16.35 8.99
CA GLY A 15 11.46 -15.74 10.30
C GLY A 15 12.56 -14.79 10.78
N GLU A 16 13.61 -14.55 9.99
CA GLU A 16 14.69 -13.64 10.35
C GLU A 16 14.19 -12.22 10.52
N LYS A 17 14.75 -11.49 11.49
CA LYS A 17 14.32 -10.15 11.89
C LYS A 17 15.30 -9.09 11.43
N TYR A 18 14.77 -7.96 10.98
CA TYR A 18 15.54 -6.83 10.46
C TYR A 18 15.08 -5.52 11.08
N ALA A 19 16.01 -4.58 11.21
CA ALA A 19 15.71 -3.22 11.64
C ALA A 19 14.84 -2.50 10.61
N HIS A 20 13.81 -1.78 11.06
CA HIS A 20 12.90 -1.04 10.19
C HIS A 20 13.39 0.37 9.86
N GLU A 21 14.51 0.80 10.45
CA GLU A 21 15.12 2.12 10.30
C GLU A 21 15.99 2.26 9.06
N ILE A 22 16.25 1.16 8.38
CA ILE A 22 17.05 1.13 7.13
C ILE A 22 16.21 0.58 5.99
N MET A 23 16.61 0.93 4.77
CA MET A 23 15.93 0.48 3.56
C MET A 23 16.12 -1.04 3.37
N HIS A 24 15.02 -1.75 3.20
CA HIS A 24 15.01 -3.18 2.88
C HIS A 24 14.12 -3.45 1.68
N THR A 25 14.51 -4.48 0.92
CA THR A 25 13.68 -5.10 -0.11
C THR A 25 13.30 -6.52 0.33
N PHE A 26 13.91 -7.55 -0.24
CA PHE A 26 13.74 -8.94 0.18
C PHE A 26 14.65 -9.33 1.33
N CYS A 27 14.31 -10.43 1.99
CA CYS A 27 15.21 -11.10 2.92
C CYS A 27 16.53 -11.47 2.21
N PRO A 28 17.70 -11.01 2.70
CA PRO A 28 18.98 -11.33 2.07
C PRO A 28 19.34 -12.82 2.16
N ILE A 29 18.75 -13.57 3.11
CA ILE A 29 19.02 -14.99 3.33
C ILE A 29 18.23 -15.87 2.35
N CYS A 30 16.89 -15.68 2.24
CA CYS A 30 16.02 -16.59 1.50
C CYS A 30 15.20 -15.92 0.38
N GLN A 31 15.41 -14.62 0.13
CA GLN A 31 14.74 -13.83 -0.90
C GLN A 31 13.21 -13.76 -0.75
N SER A 32 12.66 -14.11 0.41
CA SER A 32 11.23 -13.97 0.70
C SER A 32 10.88 -12.53 1.11
N PRO A 33 9.62 -12.10 0.94
CA PRO A 33 9.15 -10.78 1.37
C PRO A 33 9.34 -10.56 2.87
N LEU A 34 9.61 -9.32 3.24
CA LEU A 34 9.65 -8.87 4.64
C LEU A 34 8.30 -8.25 5.01
N LEU A 35 7.84 -8.52 6.21
CA LEU A 35 6.58 -8.00 6.74
C LEU A 35 6.80 -7.23 8.04
N PRO A 36 6.27 -6.00 8.17
CA PRO A 36 6.31 -5.24 9.40
C PRO A 36 5.58 -5.95 10.54
N LYS A 37 6.20 -5.94 11.72
CA LYS A 37 5.63 -6.45 12.97
C LYS A 37 5.47 -5.32 13.98
N TYR A 38 4.40 -5.40 14.76
CA TYR A 38 4.00 -4.37 15.71
C TYR A 38 3.89 -4.96 17.11
N ASP A 39 4.13 -4.14 18.11
CA ASP A 39 3.76 -4.45 19.50
C ASP A 39 2.25 -4.29 19.65
N LEU A 40 1.51 -5.36 19.38
CA LEU A 40 0.06 -5.37 19.43
C LEU A 40 -0.47 -5.30 20.88
N VAL A 41 0.33 -5.72 21.88
CA VAL A 41 -0.05 -5.61 23.28
C VAL A 41 -0.04 -4.16 23.70
N ALA A 42 1.06 -3.45 23.48
CA ALA A 42 1.16 -2.03 23.77
C ALA A 42 0.16 -1.19 22.95
N ALA A 43 -0.09 -1.56 21.69
CA ALA A 43 -1.09 -0.91 20.85
C ALA A 43 -2.50 -1.07 21.44
N ARG A 44 -2.89 -2.29 21.82
CA ARG A 44 -4.19 -2.57 22.45
C ARG A 44 -4.42 -1.78 23.73
N ASP A 45 -3.38 -1.64 24.53
CA ASP A 45 -3.48 -0.95 25.83
C ASP A 45 -3.52 0.57 25.69
N SER A 46 -3.15 1.11 24.52
CA SER A 46 -3.03 2.55 24.24
C SER A 46 -4.01 3.09 23.22
N VAL A 47 -4.56 2.24 22.37
CA VAL A 47 -5.46 2.63 21.26
C VAL A 47 -6.90 2.33 21.64
N ASP A 48 -7.67 3.38 21.90
CA ASP A 48 -9.10 3.30 22.10
C ASP A 48 -9.80 3.26 20.72
N ARG A 49 -10.58 2.21 20.47
CA ARG A 49 -11.37 2.05 19.24
C ARG A 49 -12.32 3.22 18.99
N ASP A 50 -13.02 3.64 20.02
CA ASP A 50 -14.00 4.73 19.90
C ASP A 50 -13.28 6.06 19.60
N ALA A 51 -12.13 6.30 20.20
CA ALA A 51 -11.31 7.47 19.89
C ALA A 51 -10.84 7.45 18.41
N VAL A 52 -10.45 6.29 17.87
CA VAL A 52 -10.04 6.16 16.45
C VAL A 52 -11.19 6.50 15.50
N THR A 53 -12.43 6.09 15.79
CA THR A 53 -13.59 6.38 14.94
C THR A 53 -13.89 7.88 14.85
N HIS A 54 -13.55 8.65 15.88
CA HIS A 54 -13.74 10.11 15.93
C HIS A 54 -12.56 10.92 15.36
N ARG A 55 -11.47 10.28 14.96
CA ARG A 55 -10.34 10.97 14.33
C ARG A 55 -10.71 11.50 12.95
N LYS A 56 -9.90 12.44 12.44
CA LYS A 56 -10.00 12.91 11.06
C LYS A 56 -9.93 11.73 10.11
N LYS A 57 -10.89 11.65 9.19
CA LYS A 57 -10.99 10.58 8.19
C LYS A 57 -9.72 10.47 7.33
N GLY A 58 -9.47 9.27 6.85
CA GLY A 58 -8.33 8.88 6.05
C GLY A 58 -7.54 7.72 6.68
N MET A 59 -6.67 7.11 5.88
CA MET A 59 -5.95 5.92 6.34
C MET A 59 -5.07 6.16 7.57
N TRP A 60 -4.55 7.37 7.75
CA TRP A 60 -3.63 7.71 8.83
C TRP A 60 -4.28 7.80 10.22
N ARG A 61 -5.60 7.71 10.32
CA ARG A 61 -6.27 7.58 11.64
C ARG A 61 -5.90 6.28 12.38
N TRP A 62 -5.34 5.30 11.65
CA TRP A 62 -4.82 4.03 12.13
C TRP A 62 -3.28 4.04 12.32
N GLN A 63 -2.69 5.21 12.48
CA GLN A 63 -1.24 5.46 12.48
C GLN A 63 -0.44 4.57 13.43
N GLU A 64 -1.00 4.16 14.55
CA GLU A 64 -0.37 3.29 15.55
C GLU A 64 -0.01 1.91 14.95
N LEU A 65 -0.79 1.46 14.00
CA LEU A 65 -0.62 0.17 13.30
C LEU A 65 -0.11 0.33 11.87
N LEU A 66 0.47 1.49 11.53
CA LEU A 66 1.06 1.79 10.23
C LEU A 66 2.58 2.01 10.35
N PRO A 67 3.36 1.86 9.26
CA PRO A 67 4.81 1.72 9.37
C PRO A 67 5.57 3.03 9.56
N VAL A 68 4.91 4.18 9.52
CA VAL A 68 5.53 5.50 9.65
C VAL A 68 5.57 5.93 11.10
N LEU A 69 6.73 6.27 11.61
CA LEU A 69 6.95 6.58 13.03
C LEU A 69 6.68 8.05 13.38
N ASN A 70 6.93 8.95 12.43
CA ASN A 70 6.82 10.39 12.64
C ASN A 70 5.74 10.98 11.74
N ILE A 71 4.84 11.76 12.33
CA ILE A 71 3.67 12.32 11.65
C ILE A 71 4.04 13.24 10.47
N GLU A 72 5.16 13.94 10.55
CA GLU A 72 5.67 14.82 9.49
C GLU A 72 6.06 14.10 8.21
N ASN A 73 6.24 12.78 8.29
CA ASN A 73 6.55 11.92 7.14
C ASN A 73 5.32 11.30 6.50
N GLN A 74 4.14 11.44 7.12
CA GLN A 74 2.89 10.96 6.53
C GLN A 74 2.51 11.80 5.30
N ILE A 75 2.49 11.17 4.15
CA ILE A 75 1.99 11.78 2.91
C ILE A 75 0.52 11.39 2.76
N PHE A 76 -0.33 12.38 2.64
CA PHE A 76 -1.77 12.20 2.56
C PHE A 76 -2.36 13.01 1.40
N LEU A 77 -3.12 12.35 0.53
CA LEU A 77 -3.85 12.93 -0.58
C LEU A 77 -5.38 12.73 -0.45
N GLY A 78 -5.85 12.09 0.64
CA GLY A 78 -7.26 11.82 0.91
C GLY A 78 -7.63 10.34 0.83
N GLU A 79 -6.66 9.43 0.82
CA GLU A 79 -6.91 7.98 0.75
C GLU A 79 -7.49 7.43 2.07
N GLY A 80 -8.32 6.41 1.93
CA GLY A 80 -9.00 5.74 3.03
C GLY A 80 -10.45 6.18 3.23
N ASP A 81 -11.12 5.54 4.18
CA ASP A 81 -12.53 5.72 4.48
C ASP A 81 -13.44 5.69 3.24
N THR A 82 -13.15 4.77 2.33
CA THR A 82 -13.91 4.59 1.09
C THR A 82 -15.32 4.08 1.38
N PRO A 83 -16.31 4.41 0.54
CA PRO A 83 -17.69 4.01 0.76
C PRO A 83 -17.88 2.49 0.81
N LEU A 84 -18.79 2.04 1.68
CA LEU A 84 -19.34 0.70 1.68
C LEU A 84 -20.80 0.79 1.23
N LEU A 85 -21.08 0.29 0.03
CA LEU A 85 -22.38 0.44 -0.65
C LEU A 85 -23.18 -0.85 -0.57
N ALA A 86 -24.41 -0.80 -0.06
CA ALA A 86 -25.33 -1.93 -0.11
C ALA A 86 -25.89 -2.11 -1.54
N LEU A 87 -26.10 -3.35 -1.98
CA LEU A 87 -26.52 -3.70 -3.33
C LEU A 87 -27.87 -4.47 -3.34
N PRO A 88 -28.99 -3.86 -2.89
CA PRO A 88 -30.26 -4.57 -2.68
C PRO A 88 -30.86 -5.16 -3.97
N HIS A 89 -30.64 -4.55 -5.12
CA HIS A 89 -31.09 -5.10 -6.39
C HIS A 89 -30.36 -6.39 -6.76
N LEU A 90 -29.04 -6.40 -6.57
CA LEU A 90 -28.20 -7.56 -6.88
C LEU A 90 -28.43 -8.68 -5.85
N GLU A 91 -28.66 -8.34 -4.59
CA GLU A 91 -29.08 -9.29 -3.55
C GLU A 91 -30.31 -10.08 -3.98
N LYS A 92 -31.34 -9.37 -4.45
CA LYS A 92 -32.58 -9.99 -4.91
C LYS A 92 -32.37 -10.88 -6.14
N GLU A 93 -31.59 -10.42 -7.10
CA GLU A 93 -31.30 -11.14 -8.34
C GLU A 93 -30.52 -12.43 -8.10
N LEU A 94 -29.54 -12.39 -7.19
CA LEU A 94 -28.65 -13.52 -6.88
C LEU A 94 -29.16 -14.42 -5.75
N GLY A 95 -30.26 -14.06 -5.09
CA GLY A 95 -30.76 -14.80 -3.92
C GLY A 95 -29.83 -14.72 -2.71
N LEU A 96 -29.05 -13.65 -2.60
CA LEU A 96 -28.15 -13.39 -1.49
C LEU A 96 -28.77 -12.40 -0.49
N SER A 97 -28.17 -12.30 0.68
CA SER A 97 -28.48 -11.28 1.68
C SER A 97 -27.18 -10.58 2.13
N HIS A 98 -27.31 -9.30 2.47
CA HIS A 98 -26.17 -8.52 2.98
C HIS A 98 -24.99 -8.45 2.01
N LEU A 99 -25.28 -8.11 0.73
CA LEU A 99 -24.26 -7.91 -0.29
C LEU A 99 -23.82 -6.45 -0.33
N TYR A 100 -22.52 -6.22 -0.23
CA TYR A 100 -21.92 -4.89 -0.22
C TYR A 100 -20.77 -4.78 -1.22
N VAL A 101 -20.51 -3.56 -1.69
CA VAL A 101 -19.30 -3.19 -2.43
C VAL A 101 -18.55 -2.13 -1.65
N LYS A 102 -17.26 -2.38 -1.36
CA LYS A 102 -16.36 -1.35 -0.89
C LYS A 102 -15.73 -0.66 -2.11
N ASP A 103 -16.15 0.58 -2.33
CA ASP A 103 -15.77 1.34 -3.53
C ASP A 103 -14.38 1.98 -3.38
N GLU A 104 -13.35 1.24 -3.77
CA GLU A 104 -11.97 1.70 -3.76
C GLU A 104 -11.62 2.66 -4.91
N SER A 105 -12.53 2.91 -5.85
CA SER A 105 -12.32 3.88 -6.93
C SER A 105 -12.35 5.31 -6.45
N SER A 106 -12.93 5.57 -5.28
CA SER A 106 -13.00 6.89 -4.64
C SER A 106 -11.66 7.35 -4.03
N ASN A 107 -10.66 6.48 -3.94
CA ASN A 107 -9.31 6.88 -3.52
C ASN A 107 -8.66 7.85 -4.52
N PRO A 108 -7.69 8.68 -4.07
CA PRO A 108 -6.80 9.40 -4.97
C PRO A 108 -6.21 8.48 -6.04
N THR A 109 -6.05 8.98 -7.26
CA THR A 109 -5.62 8.18 -8.44
C THR A 109 -6.56 7.02 -8.80
N GLY A 110 -7.85 7.12 -8.42
CA GLY A 110 -8.93 6.25 -8.85
C GLY A 110 -8.80 4.77 -8.45
N SER A 111 -8.00 4.42 -7.44
CA SER A 111 -7.81 3.01 -7.09
C SER A 111 -7.24 2.77 -5.70
N PHE A 112 -7.42 1.54 -5.18
CA PHE A 112 -6.82 1.09 -3.92
C PHE A 112 -5.29 1.10 -3.89
N LYS A 113 -4.63 1.36 -5.03
CA LYS A 113 -3.16 1.48 -5.09
C LYS A 113 -2.67 2.67 -4.27
N ALA A 114 -3.47 3.72 -4.17
CA ALA A 114 -3.22 4.89 -3.32
C ALA A 114 -2.81 4.49 -1.89
N ARG A 115 -3.57 3.62 -1.24
CA ARG A 115 -3.32 3.18 0.15
C ARG A 115 -1.92 2.61 0.34
N GLY A 116 -1.53 1.69 -0.53
CA GLY A 116 -0.21 1.05 -0.44
C GLY A 116 0.92 2.02 -0.75
N LEU A 117 0.74 2.85 -1.78
CA LEU A 117 1.78 3.81 -2.17
C LEU A 117 1.90 4.97 -1.18
N ALA A 118 0.82 5.40 -0.54
CA ALA A 118 0.87 6.35 0.57
C ALA A 118 1.78 5.83 1.69
N ALA A 119 1.61 4.59 2.13
CA ALA A 119 2.43 3.99 3.19
C ALA A 119 3.89 3.82 2.75
N ALA A 120 4.14 3.27 1.56
CA ALA A 120 5.49 3.02 1.06
C ALA A 120 6.28 4.31 0.82
N VAL A 121 5.67 5.31 0.19
CA VAL A 121 6.34 6.60 -0.08
C VAL A 121 6.54 7.41 1.21
N SER A 122 5.59 7.38 2.14
CA SER A 122 5.76 8.00 3.45
C SER A 122 6.92 7.39 4.23
N LYS A 123 7.04 6.05 4.20
CA LYS A 123 8.17 5.39 4.83
C LYS A 123 9.48 5.65 4.08
N ALA A 124 9.46 5.69 2.75
CA ALA A 124 10.61 6.10 1.95
C ALA A 124 11.13 7.49 2.34
N LYS A 125 10.20 8.47 2.51
CA LYS A 125 10.53 9.80 3.02
C LYS A 125 11.18 9.74 4.41
N GLU A 126 10.62 8.96 5.33
CA GLU A 126 11.14 8.78 6.70
C GLU A 126 12.56 8.17 6.70
N LEU A 127 12.85 7.30 5.73
CA LEU A 127 14.16 6.67 5.54
C LEU A 127 15.15 7.54 4.75
N GLY A 128 14.76 8.76 4.36
CA GLY A 128 15.62 9.67 3.58
C GLY A 128 15.84 9.22 2.13
N VAL A 129 14.93 8.42 1.57
CA VAL A 129 14.99 7.97 0.18
C VAL A 129 14.70 9.13 -0.76
N GLU A 130 15.58 9.37 -1.73
CA GLU A 130 15.43 10.44 -2.71
C GLU A 130 14.80 9.97 -4.03
N LYS A 131 14.88 8.67 -4.32
CA LYS A 131 14.42 8.10 -5.60
C LYS A 131 13.69 6.78 -5.39
N VAL A 132 12.49 6.68 -5.97
CA VAL A 132 11.69 5.46 -5.99
C VAL A 132 11.50 4.96 -7.42
N ILE A 133 11.41 3.64 -7.59
CA ILE A 133 11.25 3.00 -8.90
C ILE A 133 10.18 1.90 -8.85
N ILE A 134 9.43 1.77 -9.94
CA ILE A 134 8.46 0.69 -10.09
C ILE A 134 8.31 0.29 -11.57
N PRO A 135 8.27 -1.00 -11.91
CA PRO A 135 7.71 -1.50 -13.16
C PRO A 135 6.21 -1.68 -13.01
N THR A 136 5.43 -1.17 -13.96
CA THR A 136 3.96 -1.32 -13.94
C THR A 136 3.33 -1.00 -15.29
N ALA A 137 2.20 -1.62 -15.60
CA ALA A 137 1.36 -1.30 -16.76
C ALA A 137 -0.01 -0.70 -16.36
N GLY A 138 -0.13 -0.12 -15.15
CA GLY A 138 -1.43 0.37 -14.67
C GLY A 138 -1.34 1.28 -13.45
N ASN A 139 -2.42 1.35 -12.68
CA ASN A 139 -2.68 2.32 -11.60
C ASN A 139 -1.60 2.45 -10.52
N ALA A 140 -0.66 1.49 -10.40
CA ALA A 140 0.42 1.62 -9.42
C ALA A 140 1.44 2.69 -9.82
N GLY A 141 1.60 2.96 -11.12
CA GLY A 141 2.47 4.03 -11.63
C GLY A 141 1.94 5.40 -11.25
N GLY A 142 0.70 5.72 -11.64
CA GLY A 142 0.05 6.99 -11.31
C GLY A 142 0.02 7.23 -9.81
N ALA A 143 -0.34 6.21 -9.02
CA ALA A 143 -0.34 6.34 -7.58
C ALA A 143 1.08 6.62 -7.02
N MET A 144 2.11 5.87 -7.44
CA MET A 144 3.48 6.15 -7.00
C MET A 144 3.93 7.57 -7.39
N ALA A 145 3.66 7.98 -8.61
CA ALA A 145 4.02 9.30 -9.11
C ALA A 145 3.39 10.42 -8.27
N ALA A 146 2.08 10.33 -7.99
CA ALA A 146 1.36 11.34 -7.21
C ALA A 146 1.90 11.46 -5.77
N TYR A 147 2.09 10.33 -5.08
CA TYR A 147 2.62 10.33 -3.71
C TYR A 147 4.09 10.77 -3.66
N ALA A 148 4.91 10.34 -4.62
CA ALA A 148 6.31 10.75 -4.72
C ALA A 148 6.45 12.26 -4.98
N ALA A 149 5.65 12.81 -5.89
CA ALA A 149 5.59 14.26 -6.14
C ALA A 149 5.24 15.03 -4.86
N ARG A 150 4.22 14.57 -4.12
CA ARG A 150 3.82 15.19 -2.84
C ARG A 150 4.90 15.09 -1.77
N ALA A 151 5.73 14.04 -1.81
CA ALA A 151 6.83 13.82 -0.89
C ALA A 151 8.12 14.56 -1.26
N GLY A 152 8.22 15.11 -2.48
CA GLY A 152 9.47 15.64 -3.03
C GLY A 152 10.49 14.59 -3.43
N ILE A 153 10.03 13.34 -3.69
CA ILE A 153 10.86 12.20 -4.07
C ILE A 153 10.77 12.01 -5.59
N LYS A 154 11.89 11.75 -6.25
CA LYS A 154 11.92 11.46 -7.69
C LYS A 154 11.35 10.07 -7.98
N ALA A 155 10.42 9.99 -8.93
CA ALA A 155 9.76 8.75 -9.31
C ALA A 155 10.19 8.29 -10.70
N TYR A 156 10.57 7.03 -10.84
CA TYR A 156 10.93 6.38 -12.09
C TYR A 156 9.99 5.21 -12.36
N ILE A 157 9.35 5.19 -13.52
CA ILE A 157 8.35 4.18 -13.85
C ILE A 157 8.73 3.51 -15.16
N PHE A 158 8.88 2.20 -15.12
CA PHE A 158 9.15 1.38 -16.30
C PHE A 158 7.86 0.72 -16.76
N MET A 159 7.44 1.03 -17.99
CA MET A 159 6.18 0.54 -18.56
C MET A 159 6.42 -0.14 -19.91
N PRO A 160 5.73 -1.26 -20.22
CA PRO A 160 5.64 -1.74 -21.59
C PRO A 160 5.11 -0.66 -22.54
N LYS A 161 5.54 -0.64 -23.79
CA LYS A 161 5.08 0.34 -24.79
C LYS A 161 3.59 0.28 -25.07
N ASP A 162 2.96 -0.89 -24.90
CA ASP A 162 1.53 -1.14 -25.07
C ASP A 162 0.68 -0.80 -23.84
N THR A 163 1.30 -0.23 -22.79
CA THR A 163 0.56 0.28 -21.61
C THR A 163 -0.48 1.32 -22.06
N PRO A 164 -1.73 1.26 -21.51
CA PRO A 164 -2.75 2.22 -21.86
C PRO A 164 -2.27 3.68 -21.70
N TYR A 165 -2.51 4.51 -22.72
CA TYR A 165 -2.03 5.88 -22.78
C TYR A 165 -2.41 6.69 -21.53
N ALA A 166 -3.62 6.48 -21.00
CA ALA A 166 -4.07 7.16 -19.78
C ALA A 166 -3.14 6.91 -18.56
N ASN A 167 -2.64 5.68 -18.39
CA ASN A 167 -1.72 5.35 -17.29
C ASN A 167 -0.33 5.97 -17.48
N ILE A 168 0.13 6.07 -18.74
CA ILE A 168 1.40 6.72 -19.07
C ILE A 168 1.31 8.21 -18.75
N GLU A 169 0.26 8.88 -19.24
CA GLU A 169 0.07 10.32 -19.04
C GLU A 169 -0.22 10.69 -17.60
N GLU A 170 -1.04 9.91 -16.87
CA GLU A 170 -1.25 10.11 -15.43
C GLU A 170 0.08 10.16 -14.68
N SER A 171 0.96 9.23 -14.98
CA SER A 171 2.28 9.14 -14.36
C SER A 171 3.18 10.34 -14.71
N ARG A 172 3.20 10.75 -15.99
CA ARG A 172 3.97 11.90 -16.48
C ARG A 172 3.46 13.22 -15.91
N MET A 173 2.14 13.41 -15.91
CA MET A 173 1.51 14.62 -15.37
C MET A 173 1.78 14.80 -13.87
N ALA A 174 1.93 13.71 -13.14
CA ALA A 174 2.36 13.73 -11.74
C ALA A 174 3.87 13.93 -11.56
N GLY A 175 4.64 14.13 -12.65
CA GLY A 175 6.07 14.47 -12.62
C GLY A 175 7.02 13.28 -12.58
N ALA A 176 6.55 12.05 -12.83
CA ALA A 176 7.42 10.89 -12.90
C ALA A 176 8.17 10.81 -14.24
N GLU A 177 9.38 10.27 -14.19
CA GLU A 177 10.13 9.86 -15.38
C GLU A 177 9.64 8.50 -15.84
N VAL A 178 8.96 8.45 -17.00
CA VAL A 178 8.39 7.22 -17.56
C VAL A 178 9.28 6.70 -18.68
N VAL A 179 9.81 5.49 -18.48
CA VAL A 179 10.61 4.74 -19.45
C VAL A 179 9.71 3.69 -20.10
N LEU A 180 9.51 3.82 -21.42
CA LEU A 180 8.76 2.86 -22.21
C LEU A 180 9.67 1.74 -22.71
N VAL A 181 9.34 0.50 -22.36
CA VAL A 181 10.11 -0.70 -22.66
C VAL A 181 9.46 -1.45 -23.82
N ASP A 182 10.26 -1.83 -24.80
CA ASP A 182 9.84 -2.69 -25.91
C ASP A 182 9.87 -4.15 -25.45
N GLY A 183 8.77 -4.62 -24.87
CA GLY A 183 8.68 -5.94 -24.26
C GLY A 183 7.49 -6.06 -23.31
N LEU A 184 7.47 -7.12 -22.53
CA LEU A 184 6.43 -7.42 -21.55
C LEU A 184 6.72 -6.73 -20.21
N ILE A 185 5.76 -6.82 -19.29
CA ILE A 185 5.94 -6.31 -17.92
C ILE A 185 7.11 -6.98 -17.18
N SER A 186 7.44 -8.23 -17.51
CA SER A 186 8.63 -8.92 -17.01
C SER A 186 9.92 -8.25 -17.43
N ASP A 187 9.99 -7.76 -18.68
CA ASP A 187 11.17 -7.07 -19.21
C ASP A 187 11.33 -5.71 -18.56
N ALA A 188 10.24 -4.98 -18.42
CA ALA A 188 10.21 -3.73 -17.66
C ALA A 188 10.64 -3.96 -16.19
N ALA A 189 10.21 -5.07 -15.59
CA ALA A 189 10.60 -5.44 -14.21
C ALA A 189 12.08 -5.81 -14.08
N GLY A 190 12.65 -6.46 -15.10
CA GLY A 190 14.09 -6.76 -15.19
C GLY A 190 14.92 -5.49 -15.21
N LEU A 191 14.63 -4.60 -16.17
CA LEU A 191 15.34 -3.32 -16.33
C LEU A 191 15.19 -2.40 -15.10
N ALA A 192 13.99 -2.30 -14.54
CA ALA A 192 13.78 -1.52 -13.31
C ALA A 192 14.58 -2.09 -12.13
N GLY A 193 14.60 -3.41 -11.97
CA GLY A 193 15.37 -4.08 -10.92
C GLY A 193 16.89 -3.92 -11.08
N GLU A 194 17.40 -3.98 -12.30
CA GLU A 194 18.82 -3.70 -12.59
C GLU A 194 19.18 -2.26 -12.24
N LYS A 195 18.34 -1.31 -12.68
CA LYS A 195 18.54 0.12 -12.39
C LYS A 195 18.47 0.40 -10.88
N ALA A 196 17.50 -0.20 -10.18
CA ALA A 196 17.36 -0.07 -8.73
C ALA A 196 18.64 -0.51 -8.00
N ARG A 197 19.18 -1.68 -8.38
CA ARG A 197 20.42 -2.21 -7.76
C ARG A 197 21.66 -1.37 -8.08
N ALA A 198 21.80 -0.96 -9.34
CA ALA A 198 22.98 -0.20 -9.79
C ALA A 198 23.05 1.19 -9.15
N GLU A 199 21.91 1.82 -8.94
CA GLU A 199 21.81 3.21 -8.47
C GLU A 199 21.41 3.33 -6.99
N GLY A 200 21.11 2.23 -6.32
CA GLY A 200 20.60 2.24 -4.93
C GLY A 200 19.21 2.84 -4.77
N TRP A 201 18.35 2.79 -5.82
CA TRP A 201 16.98 3.33 -5.75
C TRP A 201 16.04 2.37 -5.04
N PHE A 202 15.05 2.91 -4.34
CA PHE A 202 14.07 2.09 -3.62
C PHE A 202 13.02 1.52 -4.58
N ASP A 203 13.07 0.20 -4.78
CA ASP A 203 12.12 -0.53 -5.63
C ASP A 203 10.82 -0.79 -4.86
N VAL A 204 9.79 -0.01 -5.18
CA VAL A 204 8.47 -0.13 -4.54
C VAL A 204 7.53 -1.08 -5.30
N SER A 205 8.07 -2.08 -6.00
CA SER A 205 7.29 -3.11 -6.67
C SER A 205 6.55 -4.03 -5.69
N THR A 206 5.62 -4.80 -6.22
CA THR A 206 4.81 -5.73 -5.45
C THR A 206 5.67 -6.71 -4.66
N PHE A 207 5.53 -6.69 -3.33
CA PHE A 207 6.28 -7.49 -2.35
C PHE A 207 7.81 -7.31 -2.34
N LYS A 208 8.36 -6.39 -3.12
CA LYS A 208 9.79 -6.07 -3.06
C LYS A 208 10.14 -5.07 -1.96
N GLU A 209 9.14 -4.49 -1.32
CA GLU A 209 9.28 -3.66 -0.13
C GLU A 209 8.17 -3.99 0.89
N PRO A 210 8.38 -3.74 2.18
CA PRO A 210 7.48 -4.22 3.23
C PRO A 210 6.20 -3.41 3.39
N TYR A 211 6.13 -2.15 2.93
CA TYR A 211 5.20 -1.16 3.47
C TYR A 211 3.90 -1.01 2.68
N ARG A 212 3.86 -1.37 1.39
CA ARG A 212 2.62 -1.33 0.58
C ARG A 212 1.51 -2.22 1.15
N VAL A 213 1.88 -3.35 1.73
CA VAL A 213 0.94 -4.26 2.41
C VAL A 213 0.28 -3.56 3.58
N GLU A 214 1.05 -2.78 4.35
CA GLU A 214 0.56 -2.09 5.55
C GLU A 214 -0.46 -1.01 5.21
N GLY A 215 -0.24 -0.22 4.16
CA GLY A 215 -1.24 0.76 3.72
C GLY A 215 -2.55 0.10 3.30
N LYS A 216 -2.49 -1.08 2.69
CA LYS A 216 -3.67 -1.85 2.27
C LYS A 216 -4.35 -2.58 3.43
N LYS A 217 -3.66 -2.83 4.52
CA LYS A 217 -4.22 -3.38 5.76
C LYS A 217 -5.40 -2.55 6.26
N VAL A 218 -5.37 -1.24 6.04
CA VAL A 218 -6.43 -0.30 6.44
C VAL A 218 -7.80 -0.65 5.83
N MET A 219 -7.86 -1.25 4.65
CA MET A 219 -9.13 -1.75 4.09
C MET A 219 -9.82 -2.75 5.04
N GLY A 220 -9.04 -3.61 5.69
CA GLY A 220 -9.56 -4.57 6.66
C GLY A 220 -10.09 -3.88 7.92
N TYR A 221 -9.38 -2.88 8.43
CA TYR A 221 -9.84 -2.10 9.59
C TYR A 221 -11.15 -1.35 9.29
N GLU A 222 -11.25 -0.72 8.12
CA GLU A 222 -12.45 -0.03 7.68
C GLU A 222 -13.63 -1.01 7.50
N LEU A 223 -13.40 -2.21 7.01
CA LEU A 223 -14.43 -3.25 6.93
C LEU A 223 -14.89 -3.68 8.33
N ALA A 224 -13.97 -4.00 9.22
CA ALA A 224 -14.32 -4.37 10.60
C ALA A 224 -15.13 -3.28 11.29
N GLU A 225 -14.72 -2.01 11.18
CA GLU A 225 -15.45 -0.87 11.72
C GLU A 225 -16.85 -0.74 11.10
N SER A 226 -16.97 -0.84 9.78
CA SER A 226 -18.25 -0.71 9.06
C SER A 226 -19.27 -1.80 9.45
N PHE A 227 -18.82 -2.94 9.91
CA PHE A 227 -19.62 -4.07 10.39
C PHE A 227 -19.63 -4.19 11.93
N ASN A 228 -19.43 -3.08 12.64
CA ASN A 228 -19.43 -3.05 14.12
C ASN A 228 -18.44 -4.03 14.76
N TRP A 229 -17.25 -4.19 14.13
CA TRP A 229 -16.17 -5.08 14.55
C TRP A 229 -16.48 -6.58 14.39
N GLU A 230 -17.54 -6.92 13.69
CA GLU A 230 -17.76 -8.24 13.15
C GLU A 230 -17.21 -8.30 11.71
N LEU A 231 -16.69 -9.45 11.30
CA LEU A 231 -16.13 -9.58 9.96
C LEU A 231 -17.18 -10.13 9.00
N PRO A 232 -17.20 -9.72 7.73
CA PRO A 232 -18.04 -10.35 6.72
C PRO A 232 -17.65 -11.83 6.54
N VAL A 233 -18.62 -12.68 6.30
CA VAL A 233 -18.40 -14.14 6.13
C VAL A 233 -17.56 -14.44 4.90
N VAL A 234 -17.71 -13.63 3.83
CA VAL A 234 -16.99 -13.78 2.56
C VAL A 234 -16.56 -12.43 2.06
N ILE A 235 -15.32 -12.34 1.61
CA ILE A 235 -14.78 -11.18 0.89
C ILE A 235 -14.28 -11.65 -0.47
N ILE A 236 -14.85 -11.10 -1.54
CA ILE A 236 -14.36 -11.29 -2.90
C ILE A 236 -13.46 -10.10 -3.24
N TYR A 237 -12.19 -10.37 -3.50
CA TYR A 237 -11.20 -9.34 -3.75
C TYR A 237 -10.46 -9.60 -5.08
N PRO A 238 -10.47 -8.64 -6.02
CA PRO A 238 -9.74 -8.77 -7.28
C PRO A 238 -8.23 -8.77 -7.01
N THR A 239 -7.59 -9.90 -7.24
CA THR A 239 -6.20 -10.13 -6.86
C THR A 239 -5.28 -10.23 -8.07
N GLY A 240 -4.36 -9.26 -8.21
CA GLY A 240 -3.17 -9.39 -9.06
C GLY A 240 -1.99 -9.94 -8.25
N GLY A 241 -1.08 -9.06 -7.78
CA GLY A 241 0.08 -9.45 -6.97
C GLY A 241 -0.19 -9.79 -5.50
N GLY A 242 -1.44 -9.79 -5.01
CA GLY A 242 -1.79 -10.29 -3.67
C GLY A 242 -1.59 -9.35 -2.48
N THR A 243 -0.95 -8.19 -2.64
CA THR A 243 -0.64 -7.30 -1.49
C THR A 243 -1.88 -6.81 -0.73
N GLY A 244 -3.03 -6.63 -1.42
CA GLY A 244 -4.27 -6.23 -0.74
C GLY A 244 -4.91 -7.38 0.03
N LEU A 245 -4.89 -8.59 -0.53
CA LEU A 245 -5.36 -9.79 0.16
C LEU A 245 -4.57 -10.04 1.44
N VAL A 246 -3.22 -10.01 1.34
CA VAL A 246 -2.35 -10.16 2.51
C VAL A 246 -2.53 -9.01 3.50
N GLY A 247 -2.74 -7.77 3.02
CA GLY A 247 -3.01 -6.63 3.88
C GLY A 247 -4.28 -6.81 4.70
N MET A 248 -5.41 -7.16 4.07
CA MET A 248 -6.67 -7.43 4.78
C MET A 248 -6.54 -8.60 5.75
N TRP A 249 -5.91 -9.70 5.34
CA TRP A 249 -5.64 -10.83 6.23
C TRP A 249 -4.86 -10.37 7.48
N LYS A 250 -3.81 -9.57 7.32
CA LYS A 250 -3.05 -9.00 8.45
C LYS A 250 -3.90 -8.10 9.37
N ALA A 251 -4.94 -7.48 8.86
CA ALA A 251 -5.84 -6.65 9.68
C ALA A 251 -6.76 -7.49 10.57
N PHE A 252 -7.11 -8.70 10.13
CA PHE A 252 -8.06 -9.59 10.80
C PHE A 252 -7.40 -10.57 11.77
N TYR A 253 -6.11 -10.79 11.61
CA TYR A 253 -5.31 -11.72 12.42
C TYR A 253 -4.61 -11.01 13.58
#